data_5ca357d453b921669a683d577b864417
#
_entry.id   5ca357d453b921669a683d577b864417
#
_cell.length_a   1.000
_cell.length_b   1.000
_cell.length_c   1.000
_cell.angle_alpha   90.00
_cell.angle_beta   90.00
_cell.angle_gamma   90.00
#
_symmetry.space_group_name_H-M   'P 1'
#
loop_
_entity.id
_entity.type
_entity.pdbx_description
1 polymer ?
#
loop_
_entity_poly.entity_id
_entity_poly.type
_entity_poly.pdbx_seq_one_letter_code
_entity_poly.pdbx_strand_id
1 'polypeptide(L)'
;MDKVHSAECLEQSVILIGIFLMVPLNVPEQSKAIQEVIYTRSISHWKILLLRFVMSILILIMMICLFSGIMIWKNCTFPFMAYVMGTVISAMALGSLGLAVSIWSNSGVAGYLASAGYFLLNSMGSVSDGSIFYLFSMGKGNYMIKLYLLGWSLLMVVISLIYVEKKRDC
;
A
#
# COMPACT_ATOMS: atom_id res chain seq x y z
N MET A 1 2.25 27.52 -2.92
CA MET A 1 1.77 26.29 -3.60
C MET A 1 0.34 26.06 -3.16
N ASP A 2 -0.60 25.91 -4.08
CA ASP A 2 -2.02 25.80 -3.74
C ASP A 2 -2.34 24.43 -3.12
N LYS A 3 -3.45 24.36 -2.34
CA LYS A 3 -3.90 23.13 -1.68
C LYS A 3 -4.02 21.96 -2.65
N VAL A 4 -4.49 22.20 -3.89
CA VAL A 4 -4.68 21.18 -4.93
C VAL A 4 -3.34 20.60 -5.39
N HIS A 5 -2.36 21.44 -5.71
CA HIS A 5 -1.03 21.00 -6.14
C HIS A 5 -0.26 20.27 -5.02
N SER A 6 -0.50 20.63 -3.76
CA SER A 6 0.08 19.91 -2.62
C SER A 6 -0.52 18.50 -2.48
N ALA A 7 -1.83 18.35 -2.70
CA ALA A 7 -2.50 17.05 -2.71
C ALA A 7 -2.01 16.17 -3.87
N GLU A 8 -1.93 16.73 -5.07
CA GLU A 8 -1.42 16.00 -6.26
C GLU A 8 0.01 15.50 -6.06
N CYS A 9 0.88 16.34 -5.52
CA CYS A 9 2.27 15.96 -5.24
C CYS A 9 2.35 14.79 -4.24
N LEU A 10 1.56 14.84 -3.14
CA LEU A 10 1.49 13.76 -2.15
C LEU A 10 0.90 12.48 -2.75
N GLU A 11 -0.18 12.61 -3.51
CA GLU A 11 -0.88 11.46 -4.08
C GLU A 11 -0.13 10.82 -5.26
N GLN A 12 0.60 11.57 -6.07
CA GLN A 12 1.34 11.01 -7.21
C GLN A 12 2.71 10.46 -6.83
N SER A 13 3.47 11.19 -6.00
CA SER A 13 4.86 10.82 -5.72
C SER A 13 4.99 9.91 -4.49
N VAL A 14 4.28 10.22 -3.40
CA VAL A 14 4.50 9.56 -2.12
C VAL A 14 3.75 8.22 -2.02
N ILE A 15 2.63 8.06 -2.73
CA ILE A 15 1.87 6.79 -2.77
C ILE A 15 2.73 5.64 -3.29
N LEU A 16 3.63 5.89 -4.24
CA LEU A 16 4.52 4.87 -4.80
C LEU A 16 5.41 4.19 -3.75
N ILE A 17 5.72 4.88 -2.64
CA ILE A 17 6.46 4.30 -1.53
C ILE A 17 5.74 3.06 -0.97
N GLY A 18 4.40 3.05 -0.98
CA GLY A 18 3.60 1.90 -0.56
C GLY A 18 3.90 0.63 -1.34
N ILE A 19 4.14 0.74 -2.65
CA ILE A 19 4.53 -0.40 -3.50
C ILE A 19 5.87 -0.96 -3.06
N PHE A 20 6.89 -0.08 -2.92
CA PHE A 20 8.25 -0.49 -2.58
C PHE A 20 8.36 -1.09 -1.18
N LEU A 21 7.51 -0.68 -0.24
CA LEU A 21 7.53 -1.19 1.13
C LEU A 21 6.73 -2.50 1.29
N MET A 22 5.59 -2.63 0.61
CA MET A 22 4.68 -3.75 0.86
C MET A 22 4.87 -4.95 -0.06
N VAL A 23 5.20 -4.73 -1.34
CA VAL A 23 5.38 -5.85 -2.28
C VAL A 23 6.52 -6.79 -1.88
N PRO A 24 7.70 -6.32 -1.41
CA PRO A 24 8.81 -7.21 -1.08
C PRO A 24 8.62 -8.00 0.22
N LEU A 25 7.55 -7.76 0.99
CA LEU A 25 7.32 -8.47 2.26
C LEU A 25 7.29 -9.99 2.11
N ASN A 26 6.77 -10.48 0.98
CA ASN A 26 6.67 -11.90 0.67
C ASN A 26 7.85 -12.44 -0.17
N VAL A 27 8.70 -11.58 -0.74
CA VAL A 27 9.80 -12.01 -1.62
C VAL A 27 10.80 -12.94 -0.93
N PRO A 28 11.21 -12.72 0.33
CA PRO A 28 12.12 -13.65 1.01
C PRO A 28 11.57 -15.09 1.14
N GLU A 29 10.24 -15.21 1.24
CA GLU A 29 9.57 -16.52 1.38
C GLU A 29 9.41 -17.28 0.04
N GLN A 30 9.75 -16.65 -1.09
CA GLN A 30 9.70 -17.27 -2.41
C GLN A 30 10.95 -18.12 -2.71
N SER A 31 12.04 -17.97 -1.97
CA SER A 31 13.24 -18.79 -2.14
C SER A 31 13.12 -20.12 -1.40
N LYS A 32 13.36 -21.26 -2.10
CA LYS A 32 13.25 -22.61 -1.54
C LYS A 32 14.13 -22.80 -0.29
N ALA A 33 15.35 -22.27 -0.30
CA ALA A 33 16.28 -22.39 0.82
C ALA A 33 15.76 -21.70 2.10
N ILE A 34 15.05 -20.57 1.96
CA ILE A 34 14.46 -19.87 3.10
C ILE A 34 13.18 -20.59 3.57
N GLN A 35 12.41 -21.15 2.65
CA GLN A 35 11.22 -21.95 2.98
C GLN A 35 11.58 -23.13 3.88
N GLU A 36 12.61 -23.89 3.56
CA GLU A 36 13.05 -25.05 4.36
C GLU A 36 13.39 -24.66 5.80
N VAL A 37 14.08 -23.53 5.99
CA VAL A 37 14.43 -23.02 7.32
C VAL A 37 13.20 -22.53 8.09
N ILE A 38 12.26 -21.92 7.41
CA ILE A 38 11.04 -21.39 8.04
C ILE A 38 10.10 -22.54 8.42
N TYR A 39 9.97 -23.59 7.59
CA TYR A 39 9.12 -24.76 7.88
C TYR A 39 9.63 -25.60 9.05
N THR A 40 10.92 -25.56 9.37
CA THR A 40 11.46 -26.26 10.56
C THR A 40 11.17 -25.51 11.87
N ARG A 41 10.78 -24.25 11.83
CA ARG A 41 10.36 -23.49 13.01
C ARG A 41 8.85 -23.58 13.23
N SER A 42 8.43 -23.82 14.46
CA SER A 42 7.02 -23.91 14.88
C SER A 42 6.27 -22.56 14.91
N ILE A 43 6.82 -21.51 14.28
CA ILE A 43 6.21 -20.18 14.25
C ILE A 43 5.26 -20.10 13.05
N SER A 44 4.02 -19.67 13.30
CA SER A 44 3.01 -19.51 12.26
C SER A 44 3.40 -18.41 11.26
N HIS A 45 3.41 -18.71 9.96
CA HIS A 45 3.83 -17.80 8.89
C HIS A 45 3.02 -16.50 8.86
N TRP A 46 1.71 -16.57 9.12
CA TRP A 46 0.85 -15.40 9.11
C TRP A 46 1.28 -14.36 10.16
N LYS A 47 1.84 -14.80 11.32
CA LYS A 47 2.34 -13.89 12.36
C LYS A 47 3.58 -13.13 11.88
N ILE A 48 4.48 -13.80 11.16
CA ILE A 48 5.67 -13.16 10.60
C ILE A 48 5.29 -12.15 9.52
N LEU A 49 4.39 -12.53 8.62
CA LEU A 49 3.90 -11.65 7.56
C LEU A 49 3.16 -10.44 8.13
N LEU A 50 2.32 -10.67 9.15
CA LEU A 50 1.59 -9.60 9.84
C LEU A 50 2.56 -8.64 10.54
N LEU A 51 3.57 -9.16 11.24
CA LEU A 51 4.59 -8.33 11.89
C LEU A 51 5.32 -7.44 10.87
N ARG A 52 5.77 -8.03 9.77
CA ARG A 52 6.42 -7.28 8.68
C ARG A 52 5.48 -6.24 8.08
N PHE A 53 4.21 -6.57 7.90
CA PHE A 53 3.21 -5.64 7.39
C PHE A 53 3.00 -4.45 8.33
N VAL A 54 2.88 -4.69 9.64
CA VAL A 54 2.78 -3.62 10.65
C VAL A 54 4.02 -2.73 10.64
N MET A 55 5.22 -3.31 10.59
CA MET A 55 6.47 -2.55 10.51
C MET A 55 6.54 -1.71 9.23
N SER A 56 6.08 -2.24 8.09
CA SER A 56 6.01 -1.48 6.83
C SER A 56 5.04 -0.31 6.91
N ILE A 57 3.89 -0.46 7.57
CA ILE A 57 2.95 0.64 7.81
C ILE A 57 3.61 1.74 8.67
N LEU A 58 4.32 1.37 9.74
CA LEU A 58 5.01 2.35 10.59
C LEU A 58 6.06 3.15 9.80
N ILE A 59 6.87 2.47 8.99
CA ILE A 59 7.86 3.10 8.12
C ILE A 59 7.17 4.01 7.10
N LEU A 60 6.08 3.57 6.51
CA LEU A 60 5.29 4.33 5.53
C LEU A 60 4.74 5.61 6.16
N ILE A 61 4.13 5.52 7.35
CA ILE A 61 3.63 6.70 8.09
C ILE A 61 4.77 7.67 8.38
N MET A 62 5.91 7.17 8.86
CA MET A 62 7.09 7.99 9.17
C MET A 62 7.59 8.74 7.91
N MET A 63 7.68 8.06 6.78
CA MET A 63 8.12 8.67 5.51
C MET A 63 7.13 9.72 5.02
N ILE A 64 5.81 9.47 5.09
CA ILE A 64 4.79 10.44 4.69
C ILE A 64 4.80 11.66 5.61
N CYS A 65 4.96 11.47 6.93
CA CYS A 65 5.06 12.57 7.89
C CYS A 65 6.31 13.44 7.64
N LEU A 66 7.46 12.83 7.36
CA LEU A 66 8.70 13.55 7.01
C LEU A 66 8.50 14.38 5.73
N PHE A 67 7.95 13.78 4.68
CA PHE A 67 7.71 14.48 3.43
C PHE A 67 6.73 15.64 3.60
N SER A 68 5.62 15.40 4.30
CA SER A 68 4.62 16.44 4.61
C SER A 68 5.18 17.55 5.49
N GLY A 69 6.06 17.22 6.43
CA GLY A 69 6.78 18.20 7.27
C GLY A 69 7.68 19.12 6.45
N ILE A 70 8.40 18.57 5.46
CA ILE A 70 9.23 19.37 4.53
C ILE A 70 8.36 20.30 3.70
N MET A 71 7.17 19.86 3.26
CA MET A 71 6.23 20.70 2.52
C MET A 71 5.72 21.87 3.35
N ILE A 72 5.43 21.66 4.65
CA ILE A 72 5.03 22.75 5.56
C ILE A 72 6.17 23.75 5.74
N TRP A 73 7.39 23.29 5.90
CA TRP A 73 8.57 24.17 6.00
C TRP A 73 8.72 25.05 4.74
N LYS A 74 8.28 24.57 3.58
CA LYS A 74 8.24 25.33 2.32
C LYS A 74 7.02 26.26 2.18
N ASN A 75 6.31 26.56 3.28
CA ASN A 75 5.11 27.41 3.35
C ASN A 75 3.91 26.91 2.50
N CYS A 76 3.76 25.60 2.35
CA CYS A 76 2.56 25.02 1.76
C CYS A 76 1.43 24.99 2.81
N THR A 77 0.28 25.59 2.49
CA THR A 77 -0.90 25.61 3.38
C THR A 77 -1.87 24.51 2.98
N PHE A 78 -1.94 23.45 3.77
CA PHE A 78 -2.89 22.37 3.58
C PHE A 78 -3.31 21.73 4.93
N PRO A 79 -4.47 21.07 5.02
CA PRO A 79 -4.90 20.38 6.25
C PRO A 79 -4.05 19.13 6.46
N PHE A 80 -2.96 19.25 7.23
CA PHE A 80 -1.93 18.22 7.44
C PHE A 80 -2.49 16.84 7.75
N MET A 81 -3.35 16.74 8.81
CA MET A 81 -3.89 15.44 9.25
C MET A 81 -4.70 14.75 8.17
N ALA A 82 -5.58 15.48 7.47
CA ALA A 82 -6.42 14.90 6.44
C ALA A 82 -5.60 14.38 5.26
N TYR A 83 -4.56 15.13 4.85
CA TYR A 83 -3.73 14.76 3.71
C TYR A 83 -2.80 13.59 4.04
N VAL A 84 -2.17 13.60 5.21
CA VAL A 84 -1.33 12.47 5.66
C VAL A 84 -2.15 11.19 5.74
N MET A 85 -3.32 11.22 6.41
CA MET A 85 -4.19 10.03 6.51
C MET A 85 -4.66 9.53 5.14
N GLY A 86 -5.08 10.44 4.27
CA GLY A 86 -5.53 10.07 2.92
C GLY A 86 -4.42 9.45 2.08
N THR A 87 -3.19 9.99 2.15
CA THR A 87 -2.02 9.45 1.43
C THR A 87 -1.63 8.08 1.97
N VAL A 88 -1.65 7.89 3.30
CA VAL A 88 -1.41 6.57 3.94
C VAL A 88 -2.41 5.55 3.43
N ILE A 89 -3.71 5.87 3.39
CA ILE A 89 -4.76 4.95 2.93
C ILE A 89 -4.55 4.57 1.47
N SER A 90 -4.25 5.53 0.60
CA SER A 90 -4.00 5.27 -0.82
C SER A 90 -2.74 4.43 -1.04
N ALA A 91 -1.67 4.69 -0.29
CA ALA A 91 -0.44 3.92 -0.34
C ALA A 91 -0.65 2.48 0.17
N MET A 92 -1.46 2.31 1.24
CA MET A 92 -1.86 0.99 1.73
C MET A 92 -2.70 0.23 0.70
N ALA A 93 -3.66 0.89 0.04
CA ALA A 93 -4.48 0.25 -0.98
C ALA A 93 -3.63 -0.26 -2.15
N LEU A 94 -2.70 0.55 -2.62
CA LEU A 94 -1.79 0.20 -3.71
C LEU A 94 -0.81 -0.91 -3.31
N GLY A 95 -0.22 -0.79 -2.14
CA GLY A 95 0.74 -1.76 -1.61
C GLY A 95 0.10 -3.10 -1.27
N SER A 96 -1.11 -3.11 -0.68
CA SER A 96 -1.84 -4.35 -0.36
C SER A 96 -2.27 -5.12 -1.61
N LEU A 97 -2.65 -4.43 -2.68
CA LEU A 97 -2.93 -5.04 -3.97
C LEU A 97 -1.67 -5.72 -4.53
N GLY A 98 -0.53 -5.02 -4.52
CA GLY A 98 0.73 -5.59 -4.97
C GLY A 98 1.19 -6.79 -4.13
N LEU A 99 1.03 -6.73 -2.81
CA LEU A 99 1.31 -7.83 -1.90
C LEU A 99 0.41 -9.03 -2.17
N ALA A 100 -0.89 -8.84 -2.34
CA ALA A 100 -1.83 -9.92 -2.64
C ALA A 100 -1.47 -10.63 -3.95
N VAL A 101 -1.21 -9.88 -5.03
CA VAL A 101 -0.79 -10.46 -6.31
C VAL A 101 0.56 -11.15 -6.18
N SER A 102 1.52 -10.61 -5.44
CA SER A 102 2.82 -11.23 -5.20
C SER A 102 2.69 -12.58 -4.49
N ILE A 103 1.78 -12.70 -3.53
CA ILE A 103 1.50 -13.94 -2.80
C ILE A 103 0.81 -14.97 -3.71
N TRP A 104 -0.21 -14.57 -4.47
CA TRP A 104 -0.98 -15.47 -5.31
C TRP A 104 -0.18 -15.99 -6.51
N SER A 105 0.60 -15.12 -7.15
CA SER A 105 1.46 -15.49 -8.28
C SER A 105 2.77 -16.15 -7.87
N ASN A 106 3.10 -16.12 -6.56
CA ASN A 106 4.40 -16.53 -6.02
C ASN A 106 5.58 -15.81 -6.72
N SER A 107 5.35 -14.56 -7.15
CA SER A 107 6.32 -13.74 -7.87
C SER A 107 6.23 -12.27 -7.44
N GLY A 108 7.32 -11.72 -6.90
CA GLY A 108 7.39 -10.32 -6.54
C GLY A 108 7.22 -9.39 -7.74
N VAL A 109 7.73 -9.80 -8.91
CA VAL A 109 7.63 -9.02 -10.15
C VAL A 109 6.17 -8.82 -10.55
N ALA A 110 5.34 -9.87 -10.45
CA ALA A 110 3.91 -9.76 -10.74
C ALA A 110 3.20 -8.78 -9.79
N GLY A 111 3.59 -8.76 -8.51
CA GLY A 111 3.08 -7.80 -7.53
C GLY A 111 3.42 -6.35 -7.90
N TYR A 112 4.67 -6.09 -8.29
CA TYR A 112 5.08 -4.76 -8.76
C TYR A 112 4.34 -4.33 -10.02
N LEU A 113 4.21 -5.22 -11.00
CA LEU A 113 3.48 -4.91 -12.26
C LEU A 113 2.01 -4.63 -12.02
N ALA A 114 1.34 -5.39 -11.15
CA ALA A 114 -0.07 -5.19 -10.84
C ALA A 114 -0.31 -3.85 -10.15
N SER A 115 0.49 -3.51 -9.14
CA SER A 115 0.35 -2.23 -8.43
C SER A 115 0.74 -1.04 -9.29
N ALA A 116 1.82 -1.15 -10.09
CA ALA A 116 2.20 -0.10 -11.04
C ALA A 116 1.14 0.08 -12.12
N GLY A 117 0.58 -1.00 -12.66
CA GLY A 117 -0.52 -0.95 -13.63
C GLY A 117 -1.76 -0.26 -13.06
N TYR A 118 -2.16 -0.59 -11.84
CA TYR A 118 -3.29 0.06 -11.16
C TYR A 118 -3.03 1.55 -10.92
N PHE A 119 -1.80 1.91 -10.52
CA PHE A 119 -1.39 3.32 -10.37
C PHE A 119 -1.49 4.07 -11.71
N LEU A 120 -0.96 3.49 -12.80
CA LEU A 120 -1.00 4.10 -14.13
C LEU A 120 -2.44 4.28 -14.64
N LEU A 121 -3.32 3.29 -14.46
CA LEU A 121 -4.73 3.41 -14.83
C LEU A 121 -5.42 4.58 -14.11
N ASN A 122 -5.11 4.77 -12.83
CA ASN A 122 -5.62 5.91 -12.08
C ASN A 122 -5.00 7.25 -12.55
N SER A 123 -3.70 7.27 -12.84
CA SER A 123 -3.00 8.47 -13.31
C SER A 123 -3.43 8.90 -14.72
N MET A 124 -3.77 7.95 -15.59
CA MET A 124 -4.25 8.24 -16.95
C MET A 124 -5.73 8.64 -17.00
N GLY A 125 -6.41 8.74 -15.86
CA GLY A 125 -7.83 9.12 -15.81
C GLY A 125 -8.80 8.06 -16.33
N SER A 126 -8.34 6.80 -16.50
CA SER A 126 -9.20 5.70 -16.94
C SER A 126 -10.21 5.29 -15.88
N VAL A 127 -9.96 5.65 -14.62
CA VAL A 127 -10.88 5.40 -13.50
C VAL A 127 -11.70 6.66 -13.27
N SER A 128 -13.04 6.52 -13.36
CA SER A 128 -13.98 7.62 -13.12
C SER A 128 -13.79 8.24 -11.72
N ASP A 129 -13.85 9.55 -11.63
CA ASP A 129 -13.68 10.34 -10.40
C ASP A 129 -14.66 9.98 -9.26
N GLY A 130 -15.79 9.37 -9.60
CA GLY A 130 -16.79 8.88 -8.62
C GLY A 130 -16.62 7.41 -8.26
N SER A 131 -15.64 6.71 -8.82
CA SER A 131 -15.40 5.30 -8.56
C SER A 131 -14.81 5.08 -7.17
N ILE A 132 -15.22 3.99 -6.51
CA ILE A 132 -14.70 3.53 -5.22
C ILE A 132 -13.18 3.24 -5.31
N PHE A 133 -12.68 2.94 -6.50
CA PHE A 133 -11.27 2.61 -6.77
C PHE A 133 -10.42 3.81 -7.18
N TYR A 134 -10.92 5.04 -7.05
CA TYR A 134 -10.17 6.22 -7.43
C TYR A 134 -9.15 6.63 -6.35
N LEU A 135 -7.86 6.56 -6.69
CA LEU A 135 -6.76 6.84 -5.75
C LEU A 135 -6.62 8.32 -5.41
N PHE A 136 -6.82 9.21 -6.40
CA PHE A 136 -6.51 10.64 -6.30
C PHE A 136 -7.72 11.49 -5.85
N SER A 137 -8.47 11.02 -4.86
CA SER A 137 -9.72 11.67 -4.44
C SER A 137 -9.53 12.86 -3.49
N MET A 138 -8.31 13.12 -2.98
CA MET A 138 -8.07 14.19 -2.01
C MET A 138 -8.19 15.58 -2.63
N GLY A 139 -7.66 15.76 -3.85
CA GLY A 139 -7.76 17.04 -4.56
C GLY A 139 -9.21 17.52 -4.79
N LYS A 140 -10.17 16.57 -4.78
CA LYS A 140 -11.61 16.82 -4.95
C LYS A 140 -12.42 16.83 -3.64
N GLY A 141 -11.78 16.63 -2.49
CA GLY A 141 -12.41 16.66 -1.17
C GLY A 141 -13.32 15.46 -0.82
N ASN A 142 -13.29 14.38 -1.60
CA ASN A 142 -14.13 13.20 -1.39
C ASN A 142 -13.49 12.19 -0.44
N TYR A 143 -13.57 12.43 0.86
CA TYR A 143 -13.00 11.56 1.90
C TYR A 143 -13.72 10.22 2.05
N MET A 144 -14.99 10.10 1.64
CA MET A 144 -15.73 8.83 1.69
C MET A 144 -15.08 7.75 0.83
N ILE A 145 -14.54 8.10 -0.34
CA ILE A 145 -13.83 7.17 -1.22
C ILE A 145 -12.60 6.57 -0.52
N LYS A 146 -11.88 7.38 0.30
CA LYS A 146 -10.72 6.88 1.07
C LYS A 146 -11.11 5.82 2.10
N LEU A 147 -12.29 5.96 2.70
CA LEU A 147 -12.78 4.98 3.67
C LEU A 147 -13.09 3.63 3.00
N TYR A 148 -13.68 3.65 1.81
CA TYR A 148 -13.87 2.43 1.00
C TYR A 148 -12.54 1.79 0.57
N LEU A 149 -11.55 2.61 0.15
CA LEU A 149 -10.21 2.15 -0.19
C LEU A 149 -9.52 1.48 1.01
N LEU A 150 -9.69 2.04 2.22
CA LEU A 150 -9.17 1.44 3.45
C LEU A 150 -9.81 0.07 3.70
N GLY A 151 -11.15 -0.04 3.60
CA GLY A 151 -11.86 -1.32 3.71
C GLY A 151 -11.37 -2.35 2.69
N TRP A 152 -11.20 -1.93 1.44
CA TRP A 152 -10.65 -2.77 0.38
C TRP A 152 -9.23 -3.25 0.68
N SER A 153 -8.34 -2.36 1.14
CA SER A 153 -6.95 -2.71 1.47
C SER A 153 -6.87 -3.71 2.62
N LEU A 154 -7.67 -3.53 3.67
CA LEU A 154 -7.74 -4.48 4.79
C LEU A 154 -8.26 -5.85 4.33
N LEU A 155 -9.29 -5.87 3.48
CA LEU A 155 -9.84 -7.10 2.93
C LEU A 155 -8.77 -7.86 2.12
N MET A 156 -8.02 -7.17 1.26
CA MET A 156 -6.92 -7.78 0.50
C MET A 156 -5.83 -8.37 1.40
N VAL A 157 -5.46 -7.67 2.48
CA VAL A 157 -4.49 -8.18 3.45
C VAL A 157 -5.02 -9.42 4.16
N VAL A 158 -6.26 -9.41 4.63
CA VAL A 158 -6.86 -10.57 5.33
C VAL A 158 -6.92 -11.79 4.41
N ILE A 159 -7.36 -11.62 3.17
CA ILE A 159 -7.38 -12.72 2.18
C ILE A 159 -5.97 -13.26 1.94
N SER A 160 -4.97 -12.39 1.85
CA SER A 160 -3.58 -12.79 1.66
C SER A 160 -3.05 -13.59 2.84
N LEU A 161 -3.37 -13.19 4.07
CA LEU A 161 -2.99 -13.93 5.30
C LEU A 161 -3.62 -15.32 5.35
N ILE A 162 -4.92 -15.42 5.04
CA ILE A 162 -5.65 -16.70 5.00
C ILE A 162 -5.06 -17.62 3.92
N TYR A 163 -4.73 -17.07 2.76
CA TYR A 163 -4.15 -17.83 1.66
C TYR A 163 -2.76 -18.40 2.03
N VAL A 164 -1.92 -17.61 2.69
CA VAL A 164 -0.59 -18.06 3.17
C VAL A 164 -0.72 -19.21 4.18
N GLU A 165 -1.69 -19.15 5.08
CA GLU A 165 -1.93 -20.19 6.07
C GLU A 165 -2.44 -21.48 5.41
N LYS A 166 -3.42 -21.39 4.53
CA LYS A 166 -3.97 -22.55 3.80
C LYS A 166 -2.93 -23.25 2.92
N LYS A 167 -2.02 -22.49 2.30
CA LYS A 167 -0.95 -23.04 1.47
C LYS A 167 0.05 -23.89 2.28
N ARG A 168 0.16 -23.66 3.58
CA ARG A 168 1.01 -24.46 4.48
C ARG A 168 0.39 -25.82 4.80
N ASP A 169 -0.93 -25.90 4.88
CA ASP A 169 -1.66 -27.10 5.32
C ASP A 169 -1.90 -28.09 4.17
N CYS A 170 -1.51 -27.73 2.94
CA CYS A 170 -1.51 -28.59 1.75
C CYS A 170 -0.10 -29.04 1.39
#